data_eb1cab599ca8a78d680e69a758aa888d
#
_entry.id   eb1cab599ca8a78d680e69a758aa888d
#
_cell.length_a   1.000
_cell.length_b   1.000
_cell.length_c   1.000
_cell.angle_alpha   90.00
_cell.angle_beta   90.00
_cell.angle_gamma   90.00
#
_symmetry.space_group_name_H-M   'P 1'
#
loop_
_entity.id
_entity.type
_entity.pdbx_description
1 polymer ?
#
loop_
_entity_poly.entity_id
_entity_poly.type
_entity_poly.pdbx_seq_one_letter_code
_entity_poly.pdbx_strand_id
1 'polypeptide(L)'
;MCAFIVILMSYNDLEESMTTPDNRPVILTGDRPTGQLHLGHFVGSLRSRVGLQDSHHQHLLLADAQALTDNADNFAKVRNNIIQVATDYLAVGIDPTKTTICVQSSLPALNELTMLYLNFVTVSRLERNPTIKSEIQMRGFERDIPAGFLCYPVAQAADITAFKATVVPVGEDQIPMIEQTNEVVRRLNRQVGYDLLPECKALLSNVGRLPGFDGKAKMSKSLGNTIVLDATDKDIKKAVNAMYTDPNHLRIEDPGQVEGNVVFTYLDAFDPNKEELEELKAHYRRGGLGDGTVKKRLETILKELIGPIRERRIELAKDPDYIMDVLKHGTDKCRDITQQTLDEVKTALGVFRF
;
A
#
# COMPACT_ATOMS: atom_id res chain seq x y z
N MET A 1 -7.50 51.57 26.29
CA MET A 1 -7.36 52.00 24.88
C MET A 1 -6.28 51.10 24.25
N CYS A 2 -6.64 49.94 23.74
CA CYS A 2 -5.74 49.04 23.00
C CYS A 2 -5.94 49.26 21.51
N ALA A 3 -4.93 49.76 20.84
CA ALA A 3 -4.90 49.97 19.40
C ALA A 3 -4.69 48.60 18.70
N PHE A 4 -5.64 48.18 17.89
CA PHE A 4 -5.48 47.10 16.94
C PHE A 4 -4.67 47.63 15.73
N ILE A 5 -3.44 47.13 15.58
CA ILE A 5 -2.67 47.31 14.36
C ILE A 5 -3.16 46.27 13.36
N VAL A 6 -3.95 46.69 12.38
CA VAL A 6 -4.28 45.87 11.21
C VAL A 6 -3.12 46.03 10.24
N ILE A 7 -2.32 44.98 10.08
CA ILE A 7 -1.31 44.89 9.02
C ILE A 7 -2.06 44.59 7.73
N LEU A 8 -2.23 45.60 6.88
CA LEU A 8 -2.70 45.42 5.50
C LEU A 8 -1.53 44.86 4.67
N MET A 9 -1.56 43.53 4.43
CA MET A 9 -0.72 42.94 3.41
C MET A 9 -1.12 43.51 2.04
N SER A 10 -0.15 43.93 1.24
CA SER A 10 -0.43 44.47 -0.09
C SER A 10 -0.87 43.36 -1.04
N TYR A 11 -1.64 43.70 -2.06
CA TYR A 11 -2.12 42.76 -3.08
C TYR A 11 -0.96 42.04 -3.79
N ASN A 12 0.23 42.64 -3.88
CA ASN A 12 1.44 42.05 -4.44
C ASN A 12 2.05 40.95 -3.54
N ASP A 13 1.90 41.04 -2.21
CA ASP A 13 2.40 39.99 -1.28
C ASP A 13 1.56 38.70 -1.36
N LEU A 14 0.32 38.81 -1.87
CA LEU A 14 -0.57 37.67 -2.13
C LEU A 14 -0.26 36.98 -3.48
N GLU A 15 0.22 37.70 -4.49
CA GLU A 15 0.62 37.15 -5.78
C GLU A 15 1.99 36.45 -5.71
N GLU A 16 2.95 36.93 -4.90
CA GLU A 16 4.25 36.25 -4.71
C GLU A 16 4.14 34.92 -3.93
N SER A 17 3.08 34.71 -3.15
CA SER A 17 2.84 33.43 -2.47
C SER A 17 2.25 32.35 -3.39
N MET A 18 1.89 32.69 -4.64
CA MET A 18 1.18 31.79 -5.57
C MET A 18 2.05 31.19 -6.68
N THR A 19 3.36 31.34 -6.70
CA THR A 19 4.18 30.96 -7.89
C THR A 19 5.48 30.21 -7.64
N THR A 20 5.65 29.47 -6.56
CA THR A 20 6.62 28.37 -6.60
C THR A 20 5.89 27.12 -7.07
N PRO A 21 6.26 26.54 -8.23
CA PRO A 21 5.70 25.25 -8.63
C PRO A 21 5.95 24.25 -7.50
N ASP A 22 4.90 23.61 -7.02
CA ASP A 22 5.03 22.57 -6.01
C ASP A 22 5.71 21.35 -6.67
N ASN A 23 7.03 21.29 -6.55
CA ASN A 23 7.90 20.28 -7.16
C ASN A 23 8.01 18.99 -6.33
N ARG A 24 7.12 18.78 -5.35
CA ARG A 24 7.12 17.54 -4.59
C ARG A 24 6.93 16.34 -5.52
N PRO A 25 7.68 15.23 -5.32
CA PRO A 25 7.47 14.02 -6.11
C PRO A 25 6.05 13.48 -5.94
N VAL A 26 5.51 12.90 -7.01
CA VAL A 26 4.18 12.28 -6.99
C VAL A 26 4.31 10.80 -6.63
N ILE A 27 3.57 10.39 -5.61
CA ILE A 27 3.43 8.99 -5.21
C ILE A 27 2.05 8.48 -5.63
N LEU A 28 2.05 7.31 -6.28
CA LEU A 28 0.87 6.45 -6.39
C LEU A 28 1.13 5.16 -5.64
N THR A 29 0.21 4.78 -4.81
CA THR A 29 0.16 3.45 -4.17
C THR A 29 -1.28 3.11 -3.86
N GLY A 30 -1.58 1.87 -3.51
CA GLY A 30 -2.94 1.49 -3.18
C GLY A 30 -3.05 0.04 -2.75
N ASP A 31 -4.27 -0.36 -2.43
CA ASP A 31 -4.59 -1.72 -2.05
C ASP A 31 -5.85 -2.20 -2.76
N ARG A 32 -5.90 -3.49 -3.04
CA ARG A 32 -7.12 -4.16 -3.51
C ARG A 32 -8.08 -4.33 -2.32
N PRO A 33 -9.31 -3.80 -2.37
CA PRO A 33 -10.25 -3.85 -1.24
C PRO A 33 -10.89 -5.26 -1.11
N THR A 34 -10.07 -6.23 -0.73
CA THR A 34 -10.49 -7.65 -0.55
C THR A 34 -10.74 -8.04 0.89
N GLY A 35 -10.65 -7.08 1.82
CA GLY A 35 -10.89 -7.22 3.26
C GLY A 35 -10.12 -6.19 4.06
N GLN A 36 -10.26 -6.20 5.39
CA GLN A 36 -9.57 -5.31 6.32
C GLN A 36 -8.04 -5.39 6.19
N LEU A 37 -7.35 -4.29 6.50
CA LEU A 37 -5.90 -4.26 6.51
C LEU A 37 -5.35 -4.89 7.80
N HIS A 38 -4.12 -5.38 7.74
CA HIS A 38 -3.46 -6.08 8.84
C HIS A 38 -2.01 -5.60 9.02
N LEU A 39 -1.32 -6.06 10.07
CA LEU A 39 0.06 -5.66 10.38
C LEU A 39 1.03 -5.79 9.20
N GLY A 40 0.84 -6.77 8.31
CA GLY A 40 1.65 -6.91 7.10
C GLY A 40 1.51 -5.72 6.15
N HIS A 41 0.29 -5.18 5.97
CA HIS A 41 0.07 -3.95 5.20
C HIS A 41 0.65 -2.73 5.93
N PHE A 42 0.51 -2.70 7.26
CA PHE A 42 1.04 -1.59 8.06
C PHE A 42 2.55 -1.44 7.88
N VAL A 43 3.31 -2.52 8.08
CA VAL A 43 4.77 -2.51 7.95
C VAL A 43 5.20 -2.38 6.48
N GLY A 44 4.50 -3.07 5.59
CA GLY A 44 4.87 -3.11 4.17
C GLY A 44 4.69 -1.77 3.45
N SER A 45 3.71 -0.96 3.85
CA SER A 45 3.41 0.28 3.13
C SER A 45 2.76 1.39 3.95
N LEU A 46 1.76 1.09 4.83
CA LEU A 46 0.97 2.15 5.46
C LEU A 46 1.81 3.09 6.33
N ARG A 47 2.77 2.55 7.09
CA ARG A 47 3.68 3.36 7.91
C ARG A 47 4.48 4.36 7.05
N SER A 48 4.96 3.92 5.91
CA SER A 48 5.67 4.80 4.96
C SER A 48 4.73 5.82 4.34
N ARG A 49 3.51 5.42 3.98
CA ARG A 49 2.48 6.35 3.44
C ARG A 49 2.18 7.48 4.40
N VAL A 50 2.01 7.19 5.69
CA VAL A 50 1.81 8.21 6.73
C VAL A 50 3.03 9.14 6.83
N GLY A 51 4.24 8.61 6.77
CA GLY A 51 5.47 9.43 6.86
C GLY A 51 5.74 10.30 5.64
N LEU A 52 5.21 9.95 4.46
CA LEU A 52 5.51 10.62 3.19
C LEU A 52 4.48 11.70 2.80
N GLN A 53 3.34 11.79 3.48
CA GLN A 53 2.23 12.67 3.08
C GLN A 53 2.55 14.18 3.17
N ASP A 54 3.57 14.58 3.93
CA ASP A 54 4.00 15.99 4.00
C ASP A 54 5.03 16.35 2.92
N SER A 55 5.80 15.37 2.45
CA SER A 55 6.92 15.58 1.52
C SER A 55 6.60 15.25 0.06
N HIS A 56 5.46 14.63 -0.22
CA HIS A 56 5.06 14.15 -1.54
C HIS A 56 3.59 14.48 -1.84
N HIS A 57 3.27 14.62 -3.12
CA HIS A 57 1.88 14.52 -3.59
C HIS A 57 1.45 13.07 -3.62
N GLN A 58 0.70 12.66 -2.63
CA GLN A 58 0.36 11.26 -2.47
C GLN A 58 -1.08 10.96 -2.88
N HIS A 59 -1.23 9.95 -3.75
CA HIS A 59 -2.51 9.40 -4.16
C HIS A 59 -2.61 7.94 -3.71
N LEU A 60 -3.71 7.60 -3.03
CA LEU A 60 -4.03 6.24 -2.59
C LEU A 60 -5.19 5.70 -3.42
N LEU A 61 -4.90 4.68 -4.22
CA LEU A 61 -5.87 4.05 -5.11
C LEU A 61 -6.50 2.84 -4.43
N LEU A 62 -7.80 2.88 -4.21
CA LEU A 62 -8.58 1.68 -3.90
C LEU A 62 -8.82 0.92 -5.20
N ALA A 63 -7.97 -0.08 -5.45
CA ALA A 63 -7.89 -0.81 -6.72
C ALA A 63 -9.00 -1.88 -6.80
N ASP A 64 -10.25 -1.43 -6.81
CA ASP A 64 -11.44 -2.28 -6.82
C ASP A 64 -11.64 -3.00 -8.14
N ALA A 65 -11.39 -2.34 -9.28
CA ALA A 65 -11.45 -2.99 -10.59
C ALA A 65 -10.38 -4.09 -10.71
N GLN A 66 -9.14 -3.81 -10.27
CA GLN A 66 -8.08 -4.82 -10.25
C GLN A 66 -8.38 -5.96 -9.27
N ALA A 67 -9.08 -5.71 -8.16
CA ALA A 67 -9.48 -6.74 -7.23
C ALA A 67 -10.41 -7.79 -7.87
N LEU A 68 -11.13 -7.45 -8.93
CA LEU A 68 -12.02 -8.35 -9.65
C LEU A 68 -11.27 -9.45 -10.43
N THR A 69 -9.99 -9.26 -10.74
CA THR A 69 -9.17 -10.31 -11.39
C THR A 69 -9.12 -11.61 -10.56
N ASP A 70 -9.30 -11.48 -9.23
CA ASP A 70 -9.27 -12.57 -8.27
C ASP A 70 -10.63 -12.84 -7.60
N ASN A 71 -11.62 -11.98 -7.84
CA ASN A 71 -12.92 -12.02 -7.16
C ASN A 71 -14.06 -11.81 -8.17
N ALA A 72 -13.90 -12.32 -9.39
CA ALA A 72 -14.90 -12.21 -10.45
C ALA A 72 -16.27 -12.79 -10.05
N ASP A 73 -16.30 -13.79 -9.17
CA ASP A 73 -17.51 -14.42 -8.66
C ASP A 73 -18.10 -13.71 -7.43
N ASN A 74 -17.45 -12.66 -6.90
CA ASN A 74 -17.87 -12.03 -5.66
C ASN A 74 -17.67 -10.50 -5.66
N PHE A 75 -18.37 -9.80 -6.54
CA PHE A 75 -18.34 -8.33 -6.62
C PHE A 75 -18.76 -7.65 -5.30
N ALA A 76 -19.71 -8.24 -4.58
CA ALA A 76 -20.21 -7.70 -3.32
C ALA A 76 -19.09 -7.61 -2.26
N LYS A 77 -18.20 -8.60 -2.22
CA LYS A 77 -17.04 -8.58 -1.31
C LYS A 77 -16.15 -7.38 -1.57
N VAL A 78 -15.80 -7.10 -2.83
CA VAL A 78 -14.95 -5.98 -3.20
C VAL A 78 -15.62 -4.66 -2.83
N ARG A 79 -16.90 -4.48 -3.26
CA ARG A 79 -17.69 -3.28 -2.97
C ARG A 79 -17.77 -2.97 -1.47
N ASN A 80 -18.08 -3.96 -0.65
CA ASN A 80 -18.26 -3.78 0.79
C ASN A 80 -16.94 -3.46 1.51
N ASN A 81 -15.80 -3.83 0.94
CA ASN A 81 -14.50 -3.57 1.53
C ASN A 81 -13.89 -2.21 1.13
N ILE A 82 -14.45 -1.47 0.18
CA ILE A 82 -13.95 -0.12 -0.18
C ILE A 82 -13.98 0.79 1.05
N ILE A 83 -15.15 0.91 1.70
CA ILE A 83 -15.31 1.75 2.91
C ILE A 83 -14.42 1.23 4.04
N GLN A 84 -14.31 -0.10 4.21
CA GLN A 84 -13.49 -0.69 5.26
C GLN A 84 -12.01 -0.31 5.12
N VAL A 85 -11.45 -0.42 3.91
CA VAL A 85 -10.06 -0.07 3.64
C VAL A 85 -9.83 1.44 3.74
N ALA A 86 -10.78 2.27 3.27
CA ALA A 86 -10.71 3.71 3.45
C ALA A 86 -10.71 4.11 4.94
N THR A 87 -11.56 3.45 5.75
CA THR A 87 -11.58 3.65 7.20
C THR A 87 -10.24 3.24 7.83
N ASP A 88 -9.65 2.13 7.39
CA ASP A 88 -8.33 1.68 7.86
C ASP A 88 -7.24 2.70 7.52
N TYR A 89 -7.25 3.31 6.31
CA TYR A 89 -6.32 4.37 5.93
C TYR A 89 -6.40 5.58 6.86
N LEU A 90 -7.60 6.08 7.10
CA LEU A 90 -7.82 7.22 8.00
C LEU A 90 -7.43 6.87 9.44
N ALA A 91 -7.75 5.66 9.90
CA ALA A 91 -7.44 5.20 11.25
C ALA A 91 -5.95 5.08 11.53
N VAL A 92 -5.14 4.68 10.55
CA VAL A 92 -3.66 4.63 10.70
C VAL A 92 -3.00 6.01 10.65
N GLY A 93 -3.73 7.07 10.28
CA GLY A 93 -3.25 8.45 10.28
C GLY A 93 -3.01 9.04 8.90
N ILE A 94 -3.61 8.48 7.85
CA ILE A 94 -3.68 9.16 6.55
C ILE A 94 -4.61 10.37 6.70
N ASP A 95 -4.07 11.55 6.42
CA ASP A 95 -4.78 12.82 6.43
C ASP A 95 -5.35 13.11 5.04
N PRO A 96 -6.69 13.15 4.86
CA PRO A 96 -7.31 13.36 3.56
C PRO A 96 -7.12 14.80 3.01
N THR A 97 -6.63 15.72 3.83
CA THR A 97 -6.24 17.07 3.36
C THR A 97 -4.88 17.09 2.66
N LYS A 98 -4.01 16.11 2.96
CA LYS A 98 -2.66 15.98 2.42
C LYS A 98 -2.56 14.87 1.36
N THR A 99 -3.29 13.79 1.55
CA THR A 99 -3.28 12.60 0.72
C THR A 99 -4.64 12.39 0.07
N THR A 100 -4.66 12.25 -1.23
CA THR A 100 -5.91 12.02 -1.98
C THR A 100 -6.22 10.53 -2.01
N ILE A 101 -7.41 10.13 -1.54
CA ILE A 101 -7.88 8.74 -1.59
C ILE A 101 -8.95 8.63 -2.69
N CYS A 102 -8.78 7.70 -3.64
CA CYS A 102 -9.68 7.56 -4.78
C CYS A 102 -10.02 6.12 -5.11
N VAL A 103 -11.15 5.90 -5.81
CA VAL A 103 -11.65 4.59 -6.21
C VAL A 103 -11.34 4.36 -7.70
N GLN A 104 -10.62 3.29 -8.01
CA GLN A 104 -10.11 3.00 -9.36
C GLN A 104 -11.23 2.90 -10.41
N SER A 105 -12.30 2.15 -10.12
CA SER A 105 -13.41 1.96 -11.08
C SER A 105 -14.14 3.26 -11.43
N SER A 106 -13.96 4.32 -10.66
CA SER A 106 -14.56 5.63 -10.89
C SER A 106 -13.65 6.60 -11.68
N LEU A 107 -12.51 6.10 -12.19
CA LEU A 107 -11.53 6.83 -13.00
C LEU A 107 -11.48 6.26 -14.43
N PRO A 108 -12.39 6.68 -15.34
CA PRO A 108 -12.51 6.09 -16.69
C PRO A 108 -11.21 6.18 -17.52
N ALA A 109 -10.42 7.23 -17.32
CA ALA A 109 -9.15 7.45 -18.02
C ALA A 109 -8.17 6.28 -17.86
N LEU A 110 -8.18 5.58 -16.71
CA LEU A 110 -7.31 4.43 -16.46
C LEU A 110 -7.60 3.27 -17.42
N ASN A 111 -8.88 3.03 -17.70
CA ASN A 111 -9.28 1.97 -18.62
C ASN A 111 -8.91 2.31 -20.06
N GLU A 112 -9.06 3.57 -20.48
CA GLU A 112 -8.69 4.01 -21.83
C GLU A 112 -7.17 3.99 -22.03
N LEU A 113 -6.37 4.45 -21.05
CA LEU A 113 -4.92 4.31 -21.06
C LEU A 113 -4.49 2.84 -21.12
N THR A 114 -5.13 1.97 -20.34
CA THR A 114 -4.87 0.52 -20.40
C THR A 114 -5.06 -0.01 -21.81
N MET A 115 -6.15 0.36 -22.47
CA MET A 115 -6.44 -0.09 -23.83
C MET A 115 -5.42 0.43 -24.84
N LEU A 116 -4.96 1.68 -24.69
CA LEU A 116 -3.88 2.22 -25.51
C LEU A 116 -2.57 1.47 -25.28
N TYR A 117 -2.20 1.19 -24.03
CA TYR A 117 -0.94 0.54 -23.66
C TYR A 117 -0.89 -0.95 -24.03
N LEU A 118 -2.03 -1.63 -24.09
CA LEU A 118 -2.11 -3.02 -24.57
C LEU A 118 -1.56 -3.17 -26.00
N ASN A 119 -1.57 -2.09 -26.82
CA ASN A 119 -0.96 -2.10 -28.15
C ASN A 119 0.58 -2.02 -28.11
N PHE A 120 1.16 -1.71 -26.95
CA PHE A 120 2.62 -1.61 -26.77
C PHE A 120 3.23 -2.85 -26.10
N VAL A 121 2.42 -3.76 -25.56
CA VAL A 121 2.89 -4.93 -24.80
C VAL A 121 2.43 -6.21 -25.50
N THR A 122 3.33 -7.17 -25.69
CA THR A 122 2.97 -8.47 -26.28
C THR A 122 2.56 -9.46 -25.19
N VAL A 123 1.68 -10.41 -25.54
CA VAL A 123 1.29 -11.52 -24.65
C VAL A 123 2.54 -12.23 -24.11
N SER A 124 3.48 -12.56 -24.97
CA SER A 124 4.74 -13.22 -24.60
C SER A 124 5.59 -12.40 -23.60
N ARG A 125 5.49 -11.06 -23.61
CA ARG A 125 6.16 -10.20 -22.61
C ARG A 125 5.47 -10.28 -21.26
N LEU A 126 4.14 -10.33 -21.25
CA LEU A 126 3.34 -10.49 -20.01
C LEU A 126 3.62 -11.84 -19.36
N GLU A 127 3.57 -12.94 -20.11
CA GLU A 127 3.86 -14.29 -19.61
C GLU A 127 5.27 -14.45 -19.05
N ARG A 128 6.25 -13.70 -19.56
CA ARG A 128 7.64 -13.69 -19.06
C ARG A 128 7.87 -12.79 -17.86
N ASN A 129 6.91 -11.96 -17.46
CA ASN A 129 7.06 -11.17 -16.24
C ASN A 129 7.17 -12.11 -15.03
N PRO A 130 8.25 -12.02 -14.22
CA PRO A 130 8.49 -12.94 -13.10
C PRO A 130 7.34 -13.03 -12.10
N THR A 131 6.69 -11.91 -11.80
CA THR A 131 5.55 -11.85 -10.89
C THR A 131 4.36 -12.61 -11.46
N ILE A 132 4.01 -12.35 -12.72
CA ILE A 132 2.92 -13.05 -13.44
C ILE A 132 3.20 -14.55 -13.49
N LYS A 133 4.43 -14.94 -13.86
CA LYS A 133 4.82 -16.34 -13.97
C LYS A 133 4.64 -17.07 -12.64
N SER A 134 5.09 -16.47 -11.54
CA SER A 134 4.95 -17.07 -10.21
C SER A 134 3.50 -17.14 -9.75
N GLU A 135 2.69 -16.13 -10.05
CA GLU A 135 1.28 -16.12 -9.70
C GLU A 135 0.45 -17.13 -10.52
N ILE A 136 0.74 -17.31 -11.82
CA ILE A 136 0.11 -18.36 -12.65
C ILE A 136 0.35 -19.73 -12.02
N GLN A 137 1.60 -20.01 -11.60
CA GLN A 137 1.94 -21.28 -10.94
C GLN A 137 1.21 -21.47 -9.61
N MET A 138 1.20 -20.43 -8.75
CA MET A 138 0.53 -20.49 -7.46
C MET A 138 -0.99 -20.69 -7.56
N ARG A 139 -1.61 -20.18 -8.64
CA ARG A 139 -3.06 -20.26 -8.85
C ARG A 139 -3.48 -21.50 -9.63
N GLY A 140 -2.54 -22.22 -10.24
CA GLY A 140 -2.84 -23.42 -11.03
C GLY A 140 -3.66 -23.15 -12.29
N PHE A 141 -3.50 -21.96 -12.92
CA PHE A 141 -4.25 -21.61 -14.13
C PHE A 141 -3.90 -22.44 -15.36
N GLU A 142 -2.75 -23.12 -15.35
CA GLU A 142 -2.26 -23.91 -16.50
C GLU A 142 -2.36 -23.14 -17.83
N ARG A 143 -3.33 -23.52 -18.69
CA ARG A 143 -3.59 -22.86 -19.98
C ARG A 143 -4.79 -21.90 -19.96
N ASP A 144 -5.64 -22.00 -18.93
CA ASP A 144 -6.87 -21.22 -18.84
C ASP A 144 -6.66 -19.94 -18.02
N ILE A 145 -5.71 -19.10 -18.49
CA ILE A 145 -5.38 -17.84 -17.81
C ILE A 145 -6.44 -16.81 -18.16
N PRO A 146 -7.17 -16.24 -17.15
CA PRO A 146 -8.13 -15.17 -17.43
C PRO A 146 -7.44 -13.95 -18.06
N ALA A 147 -8.03 -13.40 -19.13
CA ALA A 147 -7.47 -12.25 -19.84
C ALA A 147 -7.21 -11.06 -18.91
N GLY A 148 -8.16 -10.75 -18.00
CA GLY A 148 -7.98 -9.68 -17.02
C GLY A 148 -6.78 -9.91 -16.10
N PHE A 149 -6.53 -11.17 -15.71
CA PHE A 149 -5.35 -11.53 -14.93
C PHE A 149 -4.06 -11.35 -15.74
N LEU A 150 -4.03 -11.77 -17.00
CA LEU A 150 -2.84 -11.60 -17.84
C LEU A 150 -2.53 -10.13 -18.12
N CYS A 151 -3.57 -9.30 -18.27
CA CYS A 151 -3.45 -7.89 -18.66
C CYS A 151 -3.27 -6.93 -17.48
N TYR A 152 -3.46 -7.35 -16.21
CA TYR A 152 -3.40 -6.42 -15.09
C TYR A 152 -2.07 -5.64 -14.96
N PRO A 153 -0.89 -6.15 -15.38
CA PRO A 153 0.34 -5.35 -15.33
C PRO A 153 0.30 -4.12 -16.24
N VAL A 154 -0.47 -4.20 -17.34
CA VAL A 154 -0.69 -3.05 -18.22
C VAL A 154 -1.66 -2.06 -17.60
N ALA A 155 -2.70 -2.56 -16.94
CA ALA A 155 -3.61 -1.72 -16.15
C ALA A 155 -2.87 -1.01 -14.99
N GLN A 156 -1.97 -1.70 -14.29
CA GLN A 156 -1.14 -1.10 -13.25
C GLN A 156 -0.20 -0.02 -13.82
N ALA A 157 0.35 -0.23 -15.02
CA ALA A 157 1.13 0.81 -15.71
C ALA A 157 0.27 2.03 -16.04
N ALA A 158 -0.98 1.84 -16.45
CA ALA A 158 -1.93 2.93 -16.67
C ALA A 158 -2.27 3.66 -15.38
N ASP A 159 -2.51 2.93 -14.26
CA ASP A 159 -2.72 3.53 -12.95
C ASP A 159 -1.55 4.45 -12.58
N ILE A 160 -0.31 3.97 -12.66
CA ILE A 160 0.90 4.74 -12.28
C ILE A 160 1.10 5.97 -13.16
N THR A 161 1.02 5.79 -14.45
CA THR A 161 1.32 6.86 -15.42
C THR A 161 0.23 7.92 -15.51
N ALA A 162 -1.04 7.56 -15.25
CA ALA A 162 -2.15 8.52 -15.25
C ALA A 162 -1.97 9.63 -14.22
N PHE A 163 -1.31 9.33 -13.10
CA PHE A 163 -0.95 10.31 -12.08
C PHE A 163 0.43 10.94 -12.31
N LYS A 164 1.14 10.55 -13.36
CA LYS A 164 2.55 10.90 -13.58
C LYS A 164 3.42 10.60 -12.35
N ALA A 165 3.12 9.50 -11.66
CA ALA A 165 3.80 9.12 -10.44
C ALA A 165 5.28 8.81 -10.72
N THR A 166 6.17 9.42 -9.94
CA THR A 166 7.62 9.22 -10.03
C THR A 166 8.16 8.27 -8.97
N VAL A 167 7.35 8.01 -7.92
CA VAL A 167 7.70 7.11 -6.82
C VAL A 167 6.52 6.18 -6.53
N VAL A 168 6.79 4.88 -6.43
CA VAL A 168 5.77 3.87 -6.13
C VAL A 168 6.26 3.01 -4.95
N PRO A 169 5.68 3.16 -3.75
CA PRO A 169 5.97 2.29 -2.61
C PRO A 169 5.47 0.87 -2.89
N VAL A 170 6.41 -0.08 -2.95
CA VAL A 170 6.11 -1.48 -3.30
C VAL A 170 6.98 -2.46 -2.51
N GLY A 171 6.54 -3.72 -2.42
CA GLY A 171 7.39 -4.83 -2.04
C GLY A 171 8.32 -5.27 -3.18
N GLU A 172 9.38 -6.01 -2.86
CA GLU A 172 10.37 -6.50 -3.84
C GLU A 172 9.73 -7.31 -4.97
N ASP A 173 8.68 -8.06 -4.68
CA ASP A 173 7.93 -8.86 -5.65
C ASP A 173 7.22 -8.01 -6.74
N GLN A 174 7.11 -6.70 -6.53
CA GLN A 174 6.50 -5.76 -7.48
C GLN A 174 7.53 -5.00 -8.35
N ILE A 175 8.82 -5.18 -8.12
CA ILE A 175 9.87 -4.57 -8.97
C ILE A 175 9.65 -4.87 -10.46
N PRO A 176 9.34 -6.13 -10.89
CA PRO A 176 9.08 -6.42 -12.30
C PRO A 176 7.88 -5.66 -12.90
N MET A 177 6.93 -5.22 -12.07
CA MET A 177 5.80 -4.38 -12.52
C MET A 177 6.23 -2.94 -12.77
N ILE A 178 7.11 -2.40 -11.91
CA ILE A 178 7.69 -1.06 -12.11
C ILE A 178 8.56 -1.04 -13.38
N GLU A 179 9.38 -2.07 -13.59
CA GLU A 179 10.17 -2.22 -14.83
C GLU A 179 9.29 -2.27 -16.07
N GLN A 180 8.21 -3.04 -16.02
CA GLN A 180 7.26 -3.12 -17.15
C GLN A 180 6.53 -1.79 -17.39
N THR A 181 6.18 -1.07 -16.33
CA THR A 181 5.63 0.30 -16.44
C THR A 181 6.60 1.21 -17.19
N ASN A 182 7.87 1.23 -16.78
CA ASN A 182 8.91 2.03 -17.43
C ASN A 182 9.19 1.60 -18.87
N GLU A 183 9.04 0.31 -19.20
CA GLU A 183 9.11 -0.16 -20.60
C GLU A 183 8.00 0.47 -21.46
N VAL A 184 6.77 0.55 -20.94
CA VAL A 184 5.64 1.21 -21.61
C VAL A 184 5.93 2.70 -21.78
N VAL A 185 6.36 3.38 -20.71
CA VAL A 185 6.72 4.81 -20.74
C VAL A 185 7.80 5.09 -21.79
N ARG A 186 8.92 4.36 -21.77
CA ARG A 186 10.02 4.53 -22.74
C ARG A 186 9.57 4.28 -24.17
N ARG A 187 8.69 3.31 -24.39
CA ARG A 187 8.16 3.02 -25.73
C ARG A 187 7.27 4.15 -26.21
N LEU A 188 6.39 4.67 -25.35
CA LEU A 188 5.52 5.80 -25.66
C LEU A 188 6.34 7.07 -25.95
N ASN A 189 7.25 7.46 -25.06
CA ASN A 189 8.11 8.64 -25.22
C ASN A 189 8.93 8.59 -26.50
N ARG A 190 9.47 7.40 -26.84
CA ARG A 190 10.19 7.20 -28.10
C ARG A 190 9.28 7.37 -29.33
N GLN A 191 8.03 6.91 -29.27
CA GLN A 191 7.09 7.01 -30.38
C GLN A 191 6.68 8.46 -30.64
N VAL A 192 6.50 9.26 -29.59
CA VAL A 192 6.12 10.68 -29.71
C VAL A 192 7.34 11.60 -29.91
N GLY A 193 8.55 11.15 -29.60
CA GLY A 193 9.81 11.88 -29.81
C GLY A 193 10.22 12.83 -28.68
N TYR A 194 9.54 12.79 -27.53
CA TYR A 194 9.86 13.59 -26.35
C TYR A 194 9.39 12.88 -25.06
N ASP A 195 9.83 13.39 -23.89
CA ASP A 195 9.45 12.84 -22.59
C ASP A 195 8.04 13.31 -22.19
N LEU A 196 7.02 12.58 -22.68
CA LEU A 196 5.62 12.83 -22.37
C LEU A 196 5.25 12.39 -20.95
N LEU A 197 5.72 11.20 -20.56
CA LEU A 197 5.47 10.61 -19.24
C LEU A 197 6.79 10.34 -18.52
N PRO A 198 6.85 10.58 -17.19
CA PRO A 198 8.02 10.25 -16.39
C PRO A 198 8.13 8.74 -16.13
N GLU A 199 9.37 8.25 -16.03
CA GLU A 199 9.62 6.93 -15.43
C GLU A 199 9.42 7.00 -13.92
N CYS A 200 8.98 5.89 -13.31
CA CYS A 200 8.81 5.78 -11.88
C CYS A 200 9.90 4.90 -11.24
N LYS A 201 10.11 5.10 -9.94
CA LYS A 201 11.05 4.33 -9.11
C LYS A 201 10.31 3.59 -8.02
N ALA A 202 10.69 2.33 -7.79
CA ALA A 202 10.22 1.58 -6.63
C ALA A 202 10.80 2.18 -5.35
N LEU A 203 9.95 2.41 -4.35
CA LEU A 203 10.34 2.70 -2.98
C LEU A 203 10.10 1.46 -2.14
N LEU A 204 11.18 0.76 -1.80
CA LEU A 204 11.10 -0.47 -1.02
C LEU A 204 10.93 -0.18 0.46
N SER A 205 10.15 -1.02 1.13
CA SER A 205 10.06 -0.99 2.59
C SER A 205 11.39 -1.45 3.20
N ASN A 206 11.84 -0.77 4.26
CA ASN A 206 13.02 -1.19 5.03
C ASN A 206 12.77 -2.44 5.87
N VAL A 207 11.53 -2.89 5.96
CA VAL A 207 11.14 -4.08 6.72
C VAL A 207 10.73 -5.16 5.74
N GLY A 208 11.39 -6.31 5.84
CA GLY A 208 11.05 -7.49 5.06
C GLY A 208 9.61 -7.95 5.28
N ARG A 209 9.15 -8.86 4.45
CA ARG A 209 7.79 -9.40 4.51
C ARG A 209 7.55 -10.15 5.82
N LEU A 210 6.55 -9.74 6.59
CA LEU A 210 6.17 -10.45 7.82
C LEU A 210 5.53 -11.81 7.50
N PRO A 211 5.99 -12.90 8.17
CA PRO A 211 5.31 -14.19 8.12
C PRO A 211 3.95 -14.12 8.84
N GLY A 212 3.06 -15.05 8.56
CA GLY A 212 1.91 -15.30 9.41
C GLY A 212 2.35 -15.66 10.83
N PHE A 213 1.51 -15.44 11.82
CA PHE A 213 1.90 -15.74 13.19
C PHE A 213 2.15 -17.25 13.45
N ASP A 214 1.66 -18.12 12.57
CA ASP A 214 1.92 -19.57 12.58
C ASP A 214 3.31 -19.97 12.05
N GLY A 215 4.08 -19.04 11.50
CA GLY A 215 5.41 -19.25 10.95
C GLY A 215 5.48 -20.09 9.68
N LYS A 216 4.34 -20.59 9.16
CA LYS A 216 4.32 -21.56 8.06
C LYS A 216 4.23 -20.91 6.69
N ALA A 217 3.57 -19.77 6.60
CA ALA A 217 3.28 -19.10 5.34
C ALA A 217 3.25 -17.58 5.51
N LYS A 218 3.14 -16.88 4.38
CA LYS A 218 2.79 -15.46 4.33
C LYS A 218 1.52 -15.20 5.13
N MET A 219 1.45 -14.02 5.78
CA MET A 219 0.19 -13.50 6.31
C MET A 219 -0.91 -13.57 5.27
N SER A 220 -2.01 -14.22 5.59
CA SER A 220 -3.18 -14.31 4.75
C SER A 220 -4.45 -14.38 5.58
N LYS A 221 -5.45 -13.56 5.23
CA LYS A 221 -6.77 -13.58 5.89
C LYS A 221 -7.47 -14.93 5.72
N SER A 222 -7.33 -15.54 4.55
CA SER A 222 -7.94 -16.85 4.26
C SER A 222 -7.34 -17.98 5.10
N LEU A 223 -6.08 -17.82 5.55
CA LEU A 223 -5.42 -18.76 6.45
C LEU A 223 -5.67 -18.46 7.92
N GLY A 224 -6.28 -17.33 8.26
CA GLY A 224 -6.55 -16.93 9.64
C GLY A 224 -5.29 -16.67 10.46
N ASN A 225 -4.14 -16.43 9.82
CA ASN A 225 -2.82 -16.25 10.45
C ASN A 225 -2.35 -14.78 10.48
N THR A 226 -3.31 -13.83 10.51
CA THR A 226 -3.04 -12.38 10.49
C THR A 226 -3.50 -11.71 11.78
N ILE A 227 -2.89 -10.56 12.11
CA ILE A 227 -3.38 -9.63 13.12
C ILE A 227 -3.88 -8.39 12.37
N VAL A 228 -5.20 -8.15 12.40
CA VAL A 228 -5.86 -7.00 11.76
C VAL A 228 -5.62 -5.72 12.55
N LEU A 229 -5.74 -4.56 11.90
CA LEU A 229 -5.47 -3.26 12.52
C LEU A 229 -6.53 -2.81 13.55
N ASP A 230 -7.67 -3.49 13.59
CA ASP A 230 -8.71 -3.29 14.61
C ASP A 230 -8.79 -4.44 15.64
N ALA A 231 -7.76 -5.30 15.70
CA ALA A 231 -7.73 -6.42 16.64
C ALA A 231 -7.91 -5.98 18.09
N THR A 232 -8.74 -6.70 18.82
CA THR A 232 -8.90 -6.46 20.27
C THR A 232 -7.66 -6.91 21.03
N ASP A 233 -7.48 -6.41 22.23
CA ASP A 233 -6.39 -6.84 23.13
C ASP A 233 -6.38 -8.34 23.37
N LYS A 234 -7.58 -8.95 23.38
CA LYS A 234 -7.75 -10.41 23.51
C LYS A 234 -7.26 -11.14 22.26
N ASP A 235 -7.58 -10.59 21.08
CA ASP A 235 -7.16 -11.20 19.80
C ASP A 235 -5.65 -11.07 19.60
N ILE A 236 -5.06 -9.92 19.94
CA ILE A 236 -3.62 -9.69 19.94
C ILE A 236 -2.93 -10.71 20.84
N LYS A 237 -3.38 -10.84 22.08
CA LYS A 237 -2.84 -11.81 23.05
C LYS A 237 -2.96 -13.24 22.55
N LYS A 238 -4.11 -13.62 21.97
CA LYS A 238 -4.33 -14.94 21.38
C LYS A 238 -3.37 -15.21 20.23
N ALA A 239 -3.22 -14.27 19.30
CA ALA A 239 -2.31 -14.40 18.16
C ALA A 239 -0.85 -14.51 18.61
N VAL A 240 -0.40 -13.63 19.53
CA VAL A 240 0.98 -13.66 20.05
C VAL A 240 1.28 -14.97 20.77
N ASN A 241 0.34 -15.49 21.59
CA ASN A 241 0.51 -16.77 22.27
C ASN A 241 0.62 -17.94 21.27
N ALA A 242 -0.07 -17.87 20.14
CA ALA A 242 -0.04 -18.87 19.08
C ALA A 242 1.17 -18.73 18.12
N MET A 243 2.00 -17.69 18.28
CA MET A 243 3.19 -17.51 17.43
C MET A 243 4.15 -18.65 17.60
N TYR A 244 4.68 -19.11 16.45
CA TYR A 244 5.73 -20.09 16.39
C TYR A 244 7.01 -19.56 17.04
N THR A 245 7.59 -20.37 17.91
CA THR A 245 8.88 -20.16 18.58
C THR A 245 9.80 -21.33 18.30
N ASP A 246 10.98 -21.35 18.89
CA ASP A 246 11.92 -22.48 18.74
C ASP A 246 11.36 -23.75 19.38
N PRO A 247 11.12 -24.82 18.62
CA PRO A 247 10.60 -26.09 19.16
C PRO A 247 11.58 -26.81 20.08
N ASN A 248 12.87 -26.46 20.05
CA ASN A 248 13.90 -27.07 20.90
C ASN A 248 14.09 -26.32 22.22
N HIS A 249 13.53 -25.12 22.35
CA HIS A 249 13.57 -24.33 23.59
C HIS A 249 12.48 -24.78 24.55
N LEU A 250 12.72 -25.96 25.20
CA LEU A 250 11.71 -26.59 26.08
C LEU A 250 11.75 -26.08 27.52
N ARG A 251 12.91 -25.65 28.01
CA ARG A 251 13.11 -25.08 29.34
C ARG A 251 13.72 -23.71 29.26
N ILE A 252 13.52 -22.90 30.30
CA ILE A 252 14.03 -21.51 30.33
C ILE A 252 15.56 -21.49 30.22
N GLU A 253 16.22 -22.49 30.78
CA GLU A 253 17.68 -22.61 30.79
C GLU A 253 18.27 -23.03 29.44
N ASP A 254 17.45 -23.62 28.55
CA ASP A 254 17.92 -24.07 27.25
C ASP A 254 18.28 -22.84 26.37
N PRO A 255 19.38 -22.94 25.59
CA PRO A 255 19.66 -21.96 24.55
C PRO A 255 18.55 -21.94 23.49
N GLY A 256 18.06 -20.77 23.15
CA GLY A 256 17.00 -20.62 22.12
C GLY A 256 17.54 -20.10 20.80
N GLN A 257 16.87 -20.45 19.71
CA GLN A 257 17.18 -19.96 18.36
C GLN A 257 16.30 -18.73 18.03
N VAL A 258 16.95 -17.63 17.67
CA VAL A 258 16.29 -16.39 17.27
C VAL A 258 15.87 -16.45 15.80
N GLU A 259 16.71 -17.03 14.94
CA GLU A 259 16.51 -17.17 13.52
C GLU A 259 15.33 -18.11 13.23
N GLY A 260 14.33 -17.61 12.48
CA GLY A 260 13.08 -18.34 12.20
C GLY A 260 12.04 -18.27 13.32
N ASN A 261 12.35 -17.66 14.45
CA ASN A 261 11.39 -17.40 15.52
C ASN A 261 10.51 -16.19 15.16
N VAL A 262 9.22 -16.45 14.98
CA VAL A 262 8.25 -15.44 14.52
C VAL A 262 8.14 -14.27 15.50
N VAL A 263 8.24 -14.52 16.80
CA VAL A 263 8.14 -13.48 17.84
C VAL A 263 9.26 -12.46 17.66
N PHE A 264 10.50 -12.92 17.44
CA PHE A 264 11.63 -12.00 17.19
C PHE A 264 11.52 -11.29 15.84
N THR A 265 11.01 -11.95 14.79
CA THR A 265 10.71 -11.29 13.50
C THR A 265 9.75 -10.12 13.66
N TYR A 266 8.72 -10.28 14.50
CA TYR A 266 7.78 -9.19 14.79
C TYR A 266 8.40 -8.12 15.70
N LEU A 267 9.20 -8.50 16.69
CA LEU A 267 9.94 -7.53 17.51
C LEU A 267 10.91 -6.71 16.65
N ASP A 268 11.60 -7.32 15.68
CA ASP A 268 12.44 -6.59 14.72
C ASP A 268 11.67 -5.52 13.94
N ALA A 269 10.42 -5.80 13.60
CA ALA A 269 9.57 -4.88 12.85
C ALA A 269 8.96 -3.75 13.72
N PHE A 270 8.61 -4.05 14.98
CA PHE A 270 7.76 -3.18 15.79
C PHE A 270 8.39 -2.64 17.06
N ASP A 271 9.44 -3.28 17.61
CA ASP A 271 10.08 -2.80 18.83
C ASP A 271 10.86 -1.51 18.56
N PRO A 272 10.51 -0.39 19.23
CA PRO A 272 11.22 0.87 19.04
C PRO A 272 12.61 0.87 19.67
N ASN A 273 12.85 0.06 20.71
CA ASN A 273 14.13 -0.03 21.41
C ASN A 273 14.99 -1.17 20.86
N LYS A 274 15.77 -0.83 19.84
CA LYS A 274 16.62 -1.81 19.13
C LYS A 274 17.77 -2.33 20.00
N GLU A 275 18.31 -1.52 20.91
CA GLU A 275 19.42 -1.91 21.79
C GLU A 275 18.94 -2.97 22.79
N GLU A 276 17.83 -2.72 23.49
CA GLU A 276 17.24 -3.72 24.40
C GLU A 276 16.81 -5.00 23.67
N LEU A 277 16.33 -4.88 22.42
CA LEU A 277 15.97 -6.02 21.61
C LEU A 277 17.17 -6.91 21.30
N GLU A 278 18.33 -6.32 20.96
CA GLU A 278 19.55 -7.09 20.71
C GLU A 278 20.07 -7.76 22.00
N GLU A 279 19.97 -7.08 23.15
CA GLU A 279 20.28 -7.70 24.45
C GLU A 279 19.36 -8.87 24.75
N LEU A 280 18.05 -8.70 24.48
CA LEU A 280 17.04 -9.75 24.66
C LEU A 280 17.33 -10.97 23.76
N LYS A 281 17.70 -10.76 22.49
CA LYS A 281 18.12 -11.81 21.58
C LYS A 281 19.38 -12.53 22.06
N ALA A 282 20.37 -11.77 22.51
CA ALA A 282 21.60 -12.34 23.07
C ALA A 282 21.32 -13.17 24.33
N HIS A 283 20.40 -12.72 25.20
CA HIS A 283 19.96 -13.46 26.36
C HIS A 283 19.23 -14.75 25.97
N TYR A 284 18.31 -14.68 25.02
CA TYR A 284 17.57 -15.85 24.53
C TYR A 284 18.50 -16.93 23.95
N ARG A 285 19.54 -16.53 23.18
CA ARG A 285 20.54 -17.45 22.63
C ARG A 285 21.40 -18.13 23.70
N ARG A 286 21.64 -17.46 24.86
CA ARG A 286 22.42 -18.06 25.97
C ARG A 286 21.61 -19.01 26.84
N GLY A 287 20.29 -18.96 26.78
CA GLY A 287 19.42 -19.58 27.75
C GLY A 287 19.17 -18.66 28.97
N GLY A 288 18.17 -19.00 29.75
CA GLY A 288 17.72 -18.22 30.93
C GLY A 288 16.58 -17.25 30.64
N LEU A 289 16.02 -17.25 29.41
CA LEU A 289 14.91 -16.40 29.03
C LEU A 289 13.81 -17.21 28.35
N GLY A 290 12.67 -17.36 29.00
CA GLY A 290 11.55 -18.12 28.45
C GLY A 290 10.74 -17.37 27.39
N ASP A 291 10.14 -18.11 26.44
CA ASP A 291 9.27 -17.59 25.37
C ASP A 291 8.15 -16.68 25.87
N GLY A 292 7.60 -16.97 27.06
CA GLY A 292 6.54 -16.17 27.65
C GLY A 292 6.93 -14.70 27.90
N THR A 293 8.19 -14.45 28.28
CA THR A 293 8.71 -13.08 28.49
C THR A 293 8.82 -12.34 27.15
N VAL A 294 9.36 -12.99 26.13
CA VAL A 294 9.51 -12.41 24.79
C VAL A 294 8.15 -12.14 24.17
N LYS A 295 7.21 -13.08 24.28
CA LYS A 295 5.82 -12.92 23.82
C LYS A 295 5.11 -11.77 24.56
N LYS A 296 5.33 -11.63 25.86
CA LYS A 296 4.73 -10.54 26.64
C LYS A 296 5.21 -9.16 26.21
N ARG A 297 6.50 -9.01 25.89
CA ARG A 297 7.06 -7.78 25.32
C ARG A 297 6.37 -7.43 24.00
N LEU A 298 6.28 -8.40 23.08
CA LEU A 298 5.60 -8.20 21.80
C LEU A 298 4.11 -7.86 21.97
N GLU A 299 3.41 -8.57 22.86
CA GLU A 299 1.99 -8.28 23.18
C GLU A 299 1.78 -6.82 23.59
N THR A 300 2.64 -6.31 24.46
CA THR A 300 2.59 -4.91 24.94
C THR A 300 2.78 -3.94 23.77
N ILE A 301 3.83 -4.12 22.99
CA ILE A 301 4.15 -3.26 21.83
C ILE A 301 3.00 -3.25 20.81
N LEU A 302 2.44 -4.41 20.49
CA LEU A 302 1.34 -4.49 19.53
C LEU A 302 0.05 -3.87 20.05
N LYS A 303 -0.23 -3.95 21.34
CA LYS A 303 -1.38 -3.26 21.96
C LYS A 303 -1.23 -1.74 21.92
N GLU A 304 -0.04 -1.24 22.22
CA GLU A 304 0.28 0.19 22.14
C GLU A 304 0.18 0.72 20.70
N LEU A 305 0.57 -0.08 19.70
CA LEU A 305 0.45 0.27 18.30
C LEU A 305 -1.00 0.23 17.80
N ILE A 306 -1.70 -0.89 18.04
CA ILE A 306 -3.03 -1.14 17.47
C ILE A 306 -4.13 -0.42 18.23
N GLY A 307 -3.98 -0.24 19.55
CA GLY A 307 -4.99 0.41 20.39
C GLY A 307 -5.49 1.74 19.83
N PRO A 308 -4.60 2.73 19.60
CA PRO A 308 -4.99 4.03 19.05
C PRO A 308 -5.59 3.94 17.64
N ILE A 309 -5.12 3.00 16.81
CA ILE A 309 -5.67 2.77 15.44
C ILE A 309 -7.10 2.24 15.56
N ARG A 310 -7.31 1.24 16.41
CA ARG A 310 -8.64 0.67 16.68
C ARG A 310 -9.62 1.72 17.20
N GLU A 311 -9.21 2.55 18.15
CA GLU A 311 -10.05 3.62 18.70
C GLU A 311 -10.47 4.62 17.63
N ARG A 312 -9.53 5.12 16.84
CA ARG A 312 -9.86 6.00 15.69
C ARG A 312 -10.78 5.33 14.68
N ARG A 313 -10.54 4.05 14.40
CA ARG A 313 -11.38 3.28 13.48
C ARG A 313 -12.81 3.15 13.98
N ILE A 314 -13.00 2.88 15.26
CA ILE A 314 -14.33 2.80 15.91
C ILE A 314 -15.05 4.15 15.80
N GLU A 315 -14.34 5.25 15.99
CA GLU A 315 -14.92 6.59 15.90
C GLU A 315 -15.32 6.92 14.44
N LEU A 316 -14.43 6.71 13.50
CA LEU A 316 -14.69 6.90 12.07
C LEU A 316 -15.85 6.04 11.56
N ALA A 317 -16.01 4.82 12.06
CA ALA A 317 -17.10 3.93 11.66
C ALA A 317 -18.50 4.42 12.08
N LYS A 318 -18.60 5.41 12.98
CA LYS A 318 -19.87 6.04 13.37
C LYS A 318 -20.35 7.03 12.31
N ASP A 319 -19.47 7.53 11.45
CA ASP A 319 -19.78 8.51 10.41
C ASP A 319 -19.37 7.97 9.01
N PRO A 320 -20.14 7.03 8.46
CA PRO A 320 -19.86 6.49 7.12
C PRO A 320 -20.02 7.54 6.02
N ASP A 321 -20.82 8.58 6.22
CA ASP A 321 -21.04 9.65 5.25
C ASP A 321 -19.76 10.48 5.10
N TYR A 322 -19.06 10.77 6.19
CA TYR A 322 -17.73 11.41 6.14
C TYR A 322 -16.74 10.60 5.29
N ILE A 323 -16.70 9.28 5.48
CA ILE A 323 -15.81 8.40 4.70
C ILE A 323 -16.19 8.45 3.20
N MET A 324 -17.48 8.45 2.90
CA MET A 324 -17.96 8.56 1.52
C MET A 324 -17.62 9.92 0.90
N ASP A 325 -17.72 11.01 1.67
CA ASP A 325 -17.35 12.34 1.20
C ASP A 325 -15.85 12.45 0.91
N VAL A 326 -14.98 11.89 1.77
CA VAL A 326 -13.53 11.80 1.52
C VAL A 326 -13.25 11.06 0.20
N LEU A 327 -13.88 9.90 0.00
CA LEU A 327 -13.71 9.10 -1.22
C LEU A 327 -14.22 9.84 -2.46
N LYS A 328 -15.36 10.49 -2.37
CA LYS A 328 -15.97 11.24 -3.48
C LYS A 328 -15.08 12.41 -3.90
N HIS A 329 -14.71 13.29 -2.95
CA HIS A 329 -13.84 14.43 -3.23
C HIS A 329 -12.48 14.00 -3.79
N GLY A 330 -11.87 12.98 -3.19
CA GLY A 330 -10.60 12.44 -3.67
C GLY A 330 -10.71 11.85 -5.07
N THR A 331 -11.79 11.13 -5.36
CA THR A 331 -12.03 10.52 -6.67
C THR A 331 -12.29 11.58 -7.74
N ASP A 332 -13.09 12.62 -7.43
CA ASP A 332 -13.37 13.71 -8.37
C ASP A 332 -12.07 14.45 -8.73
N LYS A 333 -11.23 14.79 -7.74
CA LYS A 333 -9.90 15.38 -7.98
C LYS A 333 -9.00 14.46 -8.84
N CYS A 334 -8.96 13.16 -8.54
CA CYS A 334 -8.17 12.21 -9.31
C CYS A 334 -8.70 12.02 -10.73
N ARG A 335 -10.01 12.17 -10.95
CA ARG A 335 -10.62 12.10 -12.28
C ARG A 335 -10.07 13.20 -13.18
N ASP A 336 -9.98 14.43 -12.69
CA ASP A 336 -9.44 15.55 -13.45
C ASP A 336 -7.96 15.32 -13.79
N ILE A 337 -7.15 14.88 -12.82
CA ILE A 337 -5.72 14.59 -13.02
C ILE A 337 -5.52 13.50 -14.08
N THR A 338 -6.23 12.39 -13.93
CA THR A 338 -6.06 11.24 -14.85
C THR A 338 -6.63 11.51 -16.23
N GLN A 339 -7.72 12.30 -16.33
CA GLN A 339 -8.27 12.72 -17.60
C GLN A 339 -7.31 13.66 -18.36
N GLN A 340 -6.69 14.61 -17.65
CA GLN A 340 -5.69 15.48 -18.26
C GLN A 340 -4.54 14.66 -18.86
N THR A 341 -4.00 13.69 -18.13
CA THR A 341 -2.92 12.83 -18.63
C THR A 341 -3.37 12.00 -19.83
N LEU A 342 -4.57 11.43 -19.80
CA LEU A 342 -5.14 10.73 -20.94
C LEU A 342 -5.23 11.64 -22.18
N ASP A 343 -5.67 12.86 -22.00
CA ASP A 343 -5.82 13.85 -23.07
C ASP A 343 -4.45 14.20 -23.68
N GLU A 344 -3.43 14.38 -22.88
CA GLU A 344 -2.06 14.60 -23.33
C GLU A 344 -1.54 13.39 -24.16
N VAL A 345 -1.76 12.17 -23.67
CA VAL A 345 -1.36 10.93 -24.35
C VAL A 345 -2.08 10.80 -25.70
N LYS A 346 -3.40 11.01 -25.73
CA LYS A 346 -4.20 10.94 -26.98
C LYS A 346 -3.75 11.98 -27.98
N THR A 347 -3.47 13.19 -27.53
CA THR A 347 -2.98 14.29 -28.37
C THR A 347 -1.61 13.93 -28.96
N ALA A 348 -0.68 13.45 -28.14
CA ALA A 348 0.67 13.08 -28.58
C ALA A 348 0.69 11.92 -29.55
N LEU A 349 -0.24 10.96 -29.40
CA LEU A 349 -0.39 9.82 -30.31
C LEU A 349 -1.19 10.15 -31.59
N GLY A 350 -1.77 11.35 -31.70
CA GLY A 350 -2.62 11.73 -32.82
C GLY A 350 -3.96 10.97 -32.89
N VAL A 351 -4.45 10.52 -31.71
CA VAL A 351 -5.77 9.88 -31.63
C VAL A 351 -6.84 10.92 -31.93
N PHE A 352 -7.77 10.56 -32.83
CA PHE A 352 -8.85 11.45 -33.23
C PHE A 352 -9.70 11.91 -32.00
N ARG A 353 -10.01 13.19 -31.96
CA ARG A 353 -10.84 13.83 -30.92
C ARG A 353 -11.82 14.77 -31.57
N PHE A 354 -13.00 14.91 -30.99
CA PHE A 354 -14.01 15.89 -31.39
C PHE A 354 -13.77 17.24 -30.72
#